data_0d2126c55e82f1bfd913136b9f99f73c
#
_entry.id   0d2126c55e82f1bfd913136b9f99f73c
#
_cell.length_a   1.000
_cell.length_b   1.000
_cell.length_c   1.000
_cell.angle_alpha   90.00
_cell.angle_beta   90.00
_cell.angle_gamma   90.00
#
_symmetry.space_group_name_H-M   'P 1'
#
loop_
_entity.id
_entity.type
_entity.pdbx_description
1 polymer ?
#
loop_
_entity_poly.entity_id
_entity_poly.type
_entity_poly.pdbx_seq_one_letter_code
_entity_poly.pdbx_strand_id
1 'polypeptide(L)'
;IFGVHGAAGLTDINLRTYQELLESADKLFLSGQIKGFGELILNNKQSNPNVSFRRKVKIDSAPIDAIFAIADKYKGFVQIHSEDDADSIEELKSLSKKYKNTALILSHCLFTSNVELIRSLMANSSNIYCEMSARSRSHFPNPDSEKAKLWIIYSEDSVKPEWINLIEEFPNRFMVGTDTYNPRINFEKNIEEIRGGLLSNLKPSTIELVAYKNAVRVMRLE
;
A
#
# COMPACT_ATOMS: atom_id res chain seq x y z
N ILE A 1 -6.20 2.43 -12.53
CA ILE A 1 -5.14 3.04 -11.68
C ILE A 1 -4.42 4.07 -12.52
N PHE A 2 -4.21 5.25 -12.01
CA PHE A 2 -3.42 6.29 -12.62
C PHE A 2 -2.05 6.33 -11.93
N GLY A 3 -0.99 5.94 -12.64
CA GLY A 3 0.35 5.89 -12.09
C GLY A 3 1.03 7.25 -12.12
N VAL A 4 1.56 7.70 -11.00
CA VAL A 4 2.36 8.93 -10.90
C VAL A 4 3.80 8.53 -10.59
N HIS A 5 4.59 8.27 -11.64
CA HIS A 5 5.96 7.80 -11.49
C HIS A 5 7.02 8.92 -11.43
N GLY A 6 6.62 10.18 -11.46
CA GLY A 6 7.56 11.29 -11.42
C GLY A 6 7.77 11.86 -10.02
N ALA A 7 9.00 11.84 -9.50
CA ALA A 7 9.30 12.46 -8.21
C ALA A 7 9.10 13.97 -8.21
N ALA A 8 9.36 14.65 -9.32
CA ALA A 8 9.29 16.12 -9.42
C ALA A 8 7.86 16.66 -9.20
N GLY A 9 6.85 16.01 -9.80
CA GLY A 9 5.46 16.44 -9.64
C GLY A 9 4.89 16.27 -8.24
N LEU A 10 5.44 15.33 -7.46
CA LEU A 10 5.01 15.10 -6.08
C LEU A 10 5.58 16.12 -5.08
N THR A 11 6.52 16.95 -5.51
CA THR A 11 7.18 17.96 -4.67
C THR A 11 6.82 19.40 -5.04
N ASP A 12 6.28 19.63 -6.24
CA ASP A 12 5.91 20.97 -6.70
C ASP A 12 4.56 20.97 -7.43
N ILE A 13 3.54 21.50 -6.76
CA ILE A 13 2.19 21.59 -7.31
C ILE A 13 2.09 22.54 -8.51
N ASN A 14 3.03 23.47 -8.68
CA ASN A 14 3.01 24.48 -9.75
C ASN A 14 3.62 23.97 -11.06
N LEU A 15 4.23 22.78 -11.07
CA LEU A 15 4.71 22.19 -12.32
C LEU A 15 3.56 21.98 -13.30
N ARG A 16 3.69 22.54 -14.51
CA ARG A 16 2.68 22.44 -15.56
C ARG A 16 2.28 20.98 -15.84
N THR A 17 3.26 20.10 -15.94
CA THR A 17 3.01 18.66 -16.17
C THR A 17 2.20 18.02 -15.04
N TYR A 18 2.34 18.52 -13.81
CA TYR A 18 1.58 18.06 -12.68
C TYR A 18 0.13 18.59 -12.70
N GLN A 19 -0.07 19.84 -13.08
CA GLN A 19 -1.41 20.40 -13.27
C GLN A 19 -2.18 19.68 -14.39
N GLU A 20 -1.53 19.44 -15.53
CA GLU A 20 -2.10 18.65 -16.64
C GLU A 20 -2.45 17.22 -16.21
N LEU A 21 -1.65 16.61 -15.32
CA LEU A 21 -1.93 15.29 -14.73
C LEU A 21 -3.19 15.33 -13.85
N LEU A 22 -3.33 16.33 -12.97
CA LEU A 22 -4.50 16.47 -12.10
C LEU A 22 -5.78 16.70 -12.92
N GLU A 23 -5.73 17.57 -13.94
CA GLU A 23 -6.85 17.81 -14.86
C GLU A 23 -7.25 16.54 -15.64
N SER A 24 -6.26 15.79 -16.12
CA SER A 24 -6.49 14.54 -16.81
C SER A 24 -7.10 13.48 -15.88
N ALA A 25 -6.57 13.37 -14.66
CA ALA A 25 -7.09 12.47 -13.64
C ALA A 25 -8.55 12.78 -13.31
N ASP A 26 -8.91 14.04 -13.10
CA ASP A 26 -10.29 14.45 -12.80
C ASP A 26 -11.26 14.01 -13.91
N LYS A 27 -10.89 14.21 -15.20
CA LYS A 27 -11.68 13.77 -16.36
C LYS A 27 -11.81 12.25 -16.43
N LEU A 28 -10.72 11.51 -16.16
CA LEU A 28 -10.72 10.04 -16.17
C LEU A 28 -11.53 9.45 -15.03
N PHE A 29 -11.52 10.04 -13.86
CA PHE A 29 -12.41 9.68 -12.76
C PHE A 29 -13.87 9.92 -13.11
N LEU A 30 -14.18 11.11 -13.66
CA LEU A 30 -15.53 11.46 -14.06
C LEU A 30 -16.11 10.48 -15.09
N SER A 31 -15.28 10.03 -16.05
CA SER A 31 -15.68 9.04 -17.07
C SER A 31 -15.69 7.60 -16.54
N GLY A 32 -15.21 7.36 -15.31
CA GLY A 32 -15.12 6.02 -14.72
C GLY A 32 -13.98 5.17 -15.25
N GLN A 33 -13.09 5.72 -16.10
CA GLN A 33 -11.95 5.00 -16.68
C GLN A 33 -10.87 4.67 -15.63
N ILE A 34 -10.74 5.48 -14.59
CA ILE A 34 -9.88 5.19 -13.43
C ILE A 34 -10.71 5.20 -12.14
N LYS A 35 -10.21 4.50 -11.12
CA LYS A 35 -10.82 4.39 -9.80
C LYS A 35 -9.92 4.88 -8.67
N GLY A 36 -8.65 5.14 -8.95
CA GLY A 36 -7.69 5.56 -7.94
C GLY A 36 -6.33 5.89 -8.51
N PHE A 37 -5.48 6.38 -7.62
CA PHE A 37 -4.07 6.64 -7.89
C PHE A 37 -3.20 5.56 -7.25
N GLY A 38 -2.06 5.25 -7.84
CA GLY A 38 -1.09 4.34 -7.23
C GLY A 38 -0.09 3.78 -8.24
N GLU A 39 1.00 3.28 -7.76
CA GLU A 39 1.51 3.42 -6.41
C GLU A 39 2.31 4.74 -6.30
N LEU A 40 2.01 5.57 -5.30
CA LEU A 40 2.78 6.79 -5.02
C LEU A 40 3.94 6.43 -4.10
N ILE A 41 5.17 6.52 -4.59
CA ILE A 41 6.35 6.25 -3.76
C ILE A 41 6.73 7.53 -3.01
N LEU A 42 6.29 7.64 -1.76
CA LEU A 42 6.48 8.82 -0.92
C LEU A 42 7.67 8.70 0.02
N ASN A 43 7.91 7.53 0.60
CA ASN A 43 9.06 7.25 1.41
C ASN A 43 9.57 5.83 1.17
N ASN A 44 10.76 5.71 0.59
CA ASN A 44 11.45 4.43 0.33
C ASN A 44 12.93 4.47 0.75
N LYS A 45 13.26 5.30 1.75
CA LYS A 45 14.65 5.51 2.18
C LYS A 45 15.32 4.23 2.66
N GLN A 46 14.56 3.38 3.33
CA GLN A 46 15.08 2.11 3.86
C GLN A 46 14.85 0.96 2.86
N SER A 47 13.69 0.90 2.20
CA SER A 47 13.31 -0.21 1.33
C SER A 47 14.06 -0.23 0.01
N ASN A 48 14.38 0.94 -0.56
CA ASN A 48 15.07 0.96 -1.84
C ASN A 48 16.57 0.65 -1.70
N PRO A 49 17.08 -0.44 -2.33
CA PRO A 49 18.51 -0.76 -2.27
C PRO A 49 19.39 0.26 -3.01
N ASN A 50 18.86 0.90 -4.06
CA ASN A 50 19.59 1.90 -4.82
C ASN A 50 19.44 3.29 -4.18
N VAL A 51 20.52 3.81 -3.60
CA VAL A 51 20.57 5.09 -2.91
C VAL A 51 20.10 6.25 -3.80
N SER A 52 20.42 6.22 -5.10
CA SER A 52 20.03 7.27 -6.05
C SER A 52 18.52 7.38 -6.29
N PHE A 53 17.75 6.33 -5.97
CA PHE A 53 16.30 6.32 -6.09
C PHE A 53 15.58 6.46 -4.76
N ARG A 54 16.32 6.63 -3.66
CA ARG A 54 15.73 6.88 -2.34
C ARG A 54 15.13 8.27 -2.27
N ARG A 55 13.93 8.34 -1.71
CA ARG A 55 13.20 9.61 -1.52
C ARG A 55 12.40 9.60 -0.23
N LYS A 56 12.14 10.78 0.29
CA LYS A 56 11.09 11.04 1.28
C LYS A 56 10.39 12.34 0.86
N VAL A 57 9.13 12.23 0.53
CA VAL A 57 8.23 13.34 0.21
C VAL A 57 7.30 13.51 1.39
N LYS A 58 7.02 14.74 1.78
CA LYS A 58 6.04 15.02 2.83
C LYS A 58 4.65 14.57 2.37
N ILE A 59 4.04 13.63 3.08
CA ILE A 59 2.81 12.92 2.67
C ILE A 59 1.61 13.87 2.65
N ASP A 60 1.52 14.82 3.60
CA ASP A 60 0.47 15.83 3.66
C ASP A 60 0.85 17.15 2.94
N SER A 61 1.79 17.09 1.99
CA SER A 61 2.17 18.25 1.17
C SER A 61 1.07 18.63 0.17
N ALA A 62 1.10 19.89 -0.33
CA ALA A 62 0.10 20.39 -1.28
C ALA A 62 -0.07 19.51 -2.54
N PRO A 63 1.00 18.97 -3.17
CA PRO A 63 0.84 18.06 -4.30
C PRO A 63 0.10 16.77 -3.94
N ILE A 64 0.40 16.17 -2.80
CA ILE A 64 -0.25 14.94 -2.36
C ILE A 64 -1.69 15.22 -1.93
N ASP A 65 -1.91 16.32 -1.23
CA ASP A 65 -3.25 16.78 -0.83
C ASP A 65 -4.18 16.95 -2.05
N ALA A 66 -3.69 17.50 -3.17
CA ALA A 66 -4.46 17.63 -4.41
C ALA A 66 -4.87 16.27 -5.01
N ILE A 67 -4.00 15.26 -4.97
CA ILE A 67 -4.31 13.88 -5.39
C ILE A 67 -5.44 13.31 -4.52
N PHE A 68 -5.32 13.45 -3.19
CA PHE A 68 -6.33 12.98 -2.26
C PHE A 68 -7.66 13.70 -2.42
N ALA A 69 -7.65 15.01 -2.69
CA ALA A 69 -8.87 15.78 -2.94
C ALA A 69 -9.65 15.27 -4.17
N ILE A 70 -8.94 14.92 -5.25
CA ILE A 70 -9.58 14.32 -6.43
C ILE A 70 -10.12 12.92 -6.09
N ALA A 71 -9.32 12.08 -5.44
CA ALA A 71 -9.76 10.74 -5.06
C ALA A 71 -11.00 10.79 -4.14
N ASP A 72 -11.04 11.70 -3.17
CA ASP A 72 -12.15 11.86 -2.23
C ASP A 72 -13.45 12.31 -2.92
N LYS A 73 -13.35 13.26 -3.86
CA LYS A 73 -14.47 13.73 -4.69
C LYS A 73 -15.19 12.57 -5.39
N TYR A 74 -14.44 11.57 -5.86
CA TYR A 74 -14.96 10.42 -6.59
C TYR A 74 -15.08 9.14 -5.76
N LYS A 75 -14.83 9.20 -4.44
CA LYS A 75 -14.79 8.05 -3.53
C LYS A 75 -13.83 6.96 -4.04
N GLY A 76 -12.69 7.39 -4.57
CA GLY A 76 -11.65 6.53 -5.11
C GLY A 76 -10.68 6.03 -4.06
N PHE A 77 -9.57 5.46 -4.52
CA PHE A 77 -8.47 5.05 -3.64
C PHE A 77 -7.17 5.78 -3.98
N VAL A 78 -6.29 5.86 -2.99
CA VAL A 78 -4.88 6.24 -3.18
C VAL A 78 -4.01 5.18 -2.53
N GLN A 79 -3.18 4.53 -3.35
CA GLN A 79 -2.19 3.57 -2.88
C GLN A 79 -0.84 4.24 -2.75
N ILE A 80 -0.19 4.10 -1.60
CA ILE A 80 1.07 4.74 -1.30
C ILE A 80 2.11 3.74 -0.78
N HIS A 81 3.35 3.92 -1.23
CA HIS A 81 4.52 3.31 -0.65
C HIS A 81 5.12 4.28 0.35
N SER A 82 5.09 3.92 1.61
CA SER A 82 5.75 4.64 2.69
C SER A 82 6.34 3.66 3.69
N GLU A 83 7.21 4.17 4.54
CA GLU A 83 7.83 3.45 5.65
C GLU A 83 7.29 3.97 6.99
N ASP A 84 7.53 3.23 8.07
CA ASP A 84 6.92 3.41 9.38
C ASP A 84 7.59 4.48 10.27
N ASP A 85 8.25 5.48 9.69
CA ASP A 85 8.80 6.59 10.48
C ASP A 85 7.71 7.50 11.07
N ALA A 86 8.01 8.12 12.21
CA ALA A 86 7.03 8.85 13.00
C ALA A 86 6.34 10.01 12.24
N ASP A 87 7.09 10.76 11.42
CA ASP A 87 6.54 11.88 10.67
C ASP A 87 5.55 11.37 9.62
N SER A 88 5.94 10.34 8.84
CA SER A 88 5.08 9.71 7.85
C SER A 88 3.77 9.18 8.46
N ILE A 89 3.84 8.60 9.65
CA ILE A 89 2.66 8.08 10.36
C ILE A 89 1.69 9.20 10.75
N GLU A 90 2.17 10.31 11.29
CA GLU A 90 1.30 11.45 11.65
C GLU A 90 0.68 12.12 10.41
N GLU A 91 1.46 12.26 9.33
CA GLU A 91 0.98 12.78 8.05
C GLU A 91 -0.12 11.87 7.45
N LEU A 92 0.06 10.53 7.48
CA LEU A 92 -0.95 9.55 7.07
C LEU A 92 -2.26 9.66 7.89
N LYS A 93 -2.14 9.77 9.21
CA LYS A 93 -3.30 9.98 10.09
C LYS A 93 -4.04 11.27 9.75
N SER A 94 -3.32 12.33 9.44
CA SER A 94 -3.87 13.63 9.03
C SER A 94 -4.69 13.49 7.74
N LEU A 95 -4.10 12.89 6.69
CA LEU A 95 -4.79 12.68 5.41
C LEU A 95 -6.00 11.76 5.53
N SER A 96 -5.87 10.66 6.27
CA SER A 96 -6.97 9.72 6.50
C SER A 96 -8.18 10.38 7.19
N LYS A 97 -7.93 11.28 8.14
CA LYS A 97 -8.99 12.06 8.81
C LYS A 97 -9.61 13.11 7.91
N LYS A 98 -8.81 13.75 7.05
CA LYS A 98 -9.26 14.81 6.13
C LYS A 98 -10.09 14.22 4.98
N TYR A 99 -9.67 13.11 4.40
CA TYR A 99 -10.24 12.51 3.19
C TYR A 99 -10.94 11.19 3.49
N LYS A 100 -12.09 11.25 4.16
CA LYS A 100 -12.81 10.08 4.68
C LYS A 100 -13.44 9.19 3.61
N ASN A 101 -13.69 9.73 2.41
CA ASN A 101 -14.24 8.97 1.29
C ASN A 101 -13.17 8.31 0.43
N THR A 102 -11.88 8.63 0.65
CA THR A 102 -10.75 8.02 -0.05
C THR A 102 -10.30 6.76 0.70
N ALA A 103 -10.22 5.62 0.01
CA ALA A 103 -9.53 4.47 0.56
C ALA A 103 -8.01 4.68 0.47
N LEU A 104 -7.34 4.77 1.62
CA LEU A 104 -5.90 4.88 1.73
C LEU A 104 -5.30 3.48 1.84
N ILE A 105 -4.62 3.01 0.79
CA ILE A 105 -4.00 1.69 0.73
C ILE A 105 -2.51 1.84 1.01
N LEU A 106 -2.05 1.20 2.08
CA LEU A 106 -0.64 1.17 2.48
C LEU A 106 0.03 -0.02 1.79
N SER A 107 0.82 0.24 0.76
CA SER A 107 1.63 -0.78 0.11
C SER A 107 2.57 -1.43 1.12
N HIS A 108 2.69 -2.76 1.04
CA HIS A 108 3.56 -3.56 1.90
C HIS A 108 3.29 -3.35 3.40
N CYS A 109 2.10 -2.85 3.79
CA CYS A 109 1.81 -2.47 5.17
C CYS A 109 2.93 -1.61 5.80
N LEU A 110 3.45 -0.60 5.08
CA LEU A 110 4.54 0.30 5.51
C LEU A 110 5.90 -0.40 5.74
N PHE A 111 6.10 -1.64 5.29
CA PHE A 111 7.30 -2.42 5.64
C PHE A 111 7.59 -2.48 7.15
N THR A 112 6.57 -2.29 7.99
CA THR A 112 6.75 -2.36 9.44
C THR A 112 6.73 -3.80 9.97
N SER A 113 7.47 -4.06 11.03
CA SER A 113 7.30 -5.26 11.88
C SER A 113 6.38 -4.99 13.08
N ASN A 114 5.98 -3.73 13.29
CA ASN A 114 5.17 -3.32 14.43
C ASN A 114 3.67 -3.48 14.12
N VAL A 115 3.10 -4.63 14.48
CA VAL A 115 1.65 -4.91 14.30
C VAL A 115 0.76 -3.97 15.10
N GLU A 116 1.23 -3.47 16.25
CA GLU A 116 0.46 -2.54 17.10
C GLU A 116 0.30 -1.18 16.42
N LEU A 117 1.29 -0.75 15.65
CA LEU A 117 1.19 0.45 14.82
C LEU A 117 0.04 0.30 13.82
N ILE A 118 0.00 -0.81 13.07
CA ILE A 118 -1.04 -1.06 12.06
C ILE A 118 -2.41 -1.20 12.75
N ARG A 119 -2.48 -1.92 13.87
CA ARG A 119 -3.72 -2.03 14.69
C ARG A 119 -4.24 -0.65 15.07
N SER A 120 -3.37 0.21 15.60
CA SER A 120 -3.73 1.58 15.99
C SER A 120 -4.22 2.41 14.81
N LEU A 121 -3.57 2.32 13.64
CA LEU A 121 -4.00 3.02 12.43
C LEU A 121 -5.40 2.57 12.00
N MET A 122 -5.66 1.27 11.96
CA MET A 122 -6.95 0.72 11.53
C MET A 122 -8.07 0.98 12.52
N ALA A 123 -7.80 0.91 13.82
CA ALA A 123 -8.77 1.19 14.87
C ALA A 123 -9.22 2.68 14.89
N ASN A 124 -8.32 3.59 14.53
CA ASN A 124 -8.58 5.03 14.56
C ASN A 124 -9.02 5.61 13.20
N SER A 125 -8.99 4.82 12.12
CA SER A 125 -9.33 5.28 10.77
C SER A 125 -10.08 4.20 9.99
N SER A 126 -11.30 4.51 9.57
CA SER A 126 -12.15 3.56 8.83
C SER A 126 -11.73 3.34 7.38
N ASN A 127 -10.86 4.13 6.81
CA ASN A 127 -10.47 4.16 5.40
C ASN A 127 -9.01 3.78 5.14
N ILE A 128 -8.27 3.25 6.14
CA ILE A 128 -6.91 2.73 5.97
C ILE A 128 -6.97 1.23 5.70
N TYR A 129 -6.22 0.78 4.70
CA TYR A 129 -6.10 -0.62 4.26
C TYR A 129 -4.64 -0.99 4.11
N CYS A 130 -4.31 -2.26 4.33
CA CYS A 130 -2.97 -2.83 4.10
C CYS A 130 -2.97 -3.74 2.88
N GLU A 131 -2.03 -3.51 1.99
CA GLU A 131 -1.70 -4.41 0.90
C GLU A 131 -0.41 -5.16 1.27
N MET A 132 -0.42 -6.50 1.13
CA MET A 132 0.56 -7.41 1.73
C MET A 132 1.64 -7.90 0.75
N SER A 133 1.80 -7.26 -0.41
CA SER A 133 2.87 -7.62 -1.33
C SER A 133 4.26 -7.34 -0.74
N ALA A 134 5.29 -7.93 -1.32
CA ALA A 134 6.67 -7.80 -0.88
C ALA A 134 6.91 -8.18 0.60
N ARG A 135 6.04 -8.99 1.20
CA ARG A 135 6.15 -9.46 2.59
C ARG A 135 6.46 -10.96 2.68
N SER A 136 6.60 -11.63 1.53
CA SER A 136 7.01 -13.02 1.42
C SER A 136 8.52 -13.19 1.45
N ARG A 137 8.99 -14.37 1.84
CA ARG A 137 10.43 -14.69 1.88
C ARG A 137 11.07 -14.62 0.49
N SER A 138 10.39 -15.10 -0.54
CA SER A 138 10.89 -15.14 -1.92
C SER A 138 11.05 -13.78 -2.56
N HIS A 139 10.43 -12.74 -2.02
CA HIS A 139 10.56 -11.38 -2.52
C HIS A 139 11.96 -10.79 -2.27
N PHE A 140 12.67 -11.27 -1.24
CA PHE A 140 13.96 -10.71 -0.84
C PHE A 140 15.14 -11.48 -1.40
N PRO A 141 16.10 -10.84 -2.10
CA PRO A 141 17.31 -11.51 -2.60
C PRO A 141 18.19 -12.10 -1.52
N ASN A 142 18.20 -11.51 -0.32
CA ASN A 142 18.87 -11.99 0.88
C ASN A 142 17.88 -12.04 2.04
N PRO A 143 17.03 -13.09 2.10
CA PRO A 143 15.96 -13.18 3.10
C PRO A 143 16.46 -13.41 4.53
N ASP A 144 17.70 -13.83 4.71
CA ASP A 144 18.30 -14.09 6.02
C ASP A 144 18.99 -12.87 6.63
N SER A 145 19.06 -11.74 5.90
CA SER A 145 19.54 -10.49 6.46
C SER A 145 18.62 -9.99 7.58
N GLU A 146 19.18 -9.36 8.60
CA GLU A 146 18.41 -8.84 9.74
C GLU A 146 17.27 -7.90 9.28
N LYS A 147 17.51 -7.11 8.25
CA LYS A 147 16.52 -6.22 7.68
C LYS A 147 15.36 -6.97 6.99
N ALA A 148 15.67 -7.96 6.16
CA ALA A 148 14.66 -8.77 5.49
C ALA A 148 13.80 -9.54 6.51
N LYS A 149 14.41 -10.12 7.55
CA LYS A 149 13.70 -10.80 8.63
C LYS A 149 12.66 -9.93 9.32
N LEU A 150 12.92 -8.62 9.47
CA LEU A 150 11.92 -7.69 10.01
C LEU A 150 10.72 -7.56 9.09
N TRP A 151 10.94 -7.52 7.78
CA TRP A 151 9.89 -7.28 6.79
C TRP A 151 9.15 -8.52 6.31
N ILE A 152 9.81 -9.69 6.32
CA ILE A 152 9.18 -10.96 5.98
C ILE A 152 8.10 -11.29 7.02
N ILE A 153 6.89 -11.54 6.54
CA ILE A 153 5.75 -11.97 7.36
C ILE A 153 5.47 -13.45 7.16
N TYR A 154 5.62 -13.95 5.92
CA TYR A 154 5.30 -15.33 5.57
C TYR A 154 6.32 -15.93 4.59
N SER A 155 6.39 -17.25 4.59
CA SER A 155 7.03 -18.11 3.60
C SER A 155 6.05 -19.21 3.21
N GLU A 156 6.46 -20.18 2.40
CA GLU A 156 5.59 -21.29 1.98
C GLU A 156 4.94 -22.07 3.15
N ASP A 157 5.70 -22.29 4.21
CA ASP A 157 5.39 -23.18 5.35
C ASP A 157 5.38 -22.46 6.70
N SER A 158 5.50 -21.15 6.73
CA SER A 158 5.49 -20.37 7.97
C SER A 158 4.91 -18.98 7.81
N VAL A 159 4.30 -18.49 8.89
CA VAL A 159 3.78 -17.13 9.00
C VAL A 159 3.99 -16.61 10.42
N LYS A 160 4.19 -15.31 10.58
CA LYS A 160 4.25 -14.68 11.89
C LYS A 160 2.84 -14.62 12.52
N PRO A 161 2.61 -15.30 13.66
CA PRO A 161 1.26 -15.44 14.24
C PRO A 161 0.59 -14.10 14.59
N GLU A 162 1.38 -13.11 14.99
CA GLU A 162 0.87 -11.77 15.33
C GLU A 162 0.22 -11.07 14.15
N TRP A 163 0.67 -11.34 12.92
CA TRP A 163 0.05 -10.82 11.70
C TRP A 163 -1.25 -11.54 11.35
N ILE A 164 -1.32 -12.87 11.56
CA ILE A 164 -2.57 -13.63 11.40
C ILE A 164 -3.63 -13.09 12.36
N ASN A 165 -3.27 -12.89 13.63
CA ASN A 165 -4.19 -12.33 14.64
C ASN A 165 -4.70 -10.93 14.22
N LEU A 166 -3.82 -10.07 13.71
CA LEU A 166 -4.20 -8.73 13.24
C LEU A 166 -5.13 -8.79 12.01
N ILE A 167 -4.84 -9.67 11.05
CA ILE A 167 -5.69 -9.85 9.87
C ILE A 167 -7.08 -10.38 10.28
N GLU A 168 -7.15 -11.32 11.20
CA GLU A 168 -8.42 -11.86 11.70
C GLU A 168 -9.21 -10.83 12.54
N GLU A 169 -8.55 -9.87 13.19
CA GLU A 169 -9.17 -8.76 13.89
C GLU A 169 -9.79 -7.74 12.90
N PHE A 170 -9.13 -7.52 11.76
CA PHE A 170 -9.55 -6.56 10.73
C PHE A 170 -9.69 -7.21 9.34
N PRO A 171 -10.51 -8.27 9.16
CA PRO A 171 -10.49 -9.08 7.93
C PRO A 171 -10.88 -8.32 6.68
N ASN A 172 -11.59 -7.20 6.81
CA ASN A 172 -12.02 -6.34 5.71
C ASN A 172 -10.99 -5.26 5.32
N ARG A 173 -9.76 -5.30 5.92
CA ARG A 173 -8.78 -4.22 5.77
C ARG A 173 -7.48 -4.67 5.12
N PHE A 174 -7.32 -5.96 4.86
CA PHE A 174 -6.13 -6.53 4.25
C PHE A 174 -6.43 -7.05 2.85
N MET A 175 -5.44 -6.99 1.97
CA MET A 175 -5.48 -7.58 0.64
C MET A 175 -4.08 -8.07 0.25
N VAL A 176 -4.01 -9.15 -0.52
CA VAL A 176 -2.75 -9.66 -1.05
C VAL A 176 -2.40 -8.98 -2.36
N GLY A 177 -1.11 -8.96 -2.66
CA GLY A 177 -0.53 -8.57 -3.93
C GLY A 177 0.83 -9.25 -4.10
N THR A 178 1.42 -9.16 -5.28
CA THR A 178 2.70 -9.80 -5.58
C THR A 178 3.87 -8.83 -5.69
N ASP A 179 3.62 -7.61 -6.13
CA ASP A 179 4.65 -6.60 -6.45
C ASP A 179 5.78 -7.17 -7.34
N THR A 180 5.39 -8.00 -8.31
CA THR A 180 6.34 -8.70 -9.18
C THR A 180 6.70 -7.80 -10.38
N TYR A 181 7.49 -6.77 -10.13
CA TYR A 181 7.98 -5.83 -11.15
C TYR A 181 9.38 -6.17 -11.69
N ASN A 182 10.11 -7.01 -10.97
CA ASN A 182 11.49 -7.37 -11.27
C ASN A 182 11.56 -8.83 -11.73
N PRO A 183 12.17 -9.15 -12.91
CA PRO A 183 12.28 -10.53 -13.40
C PRO A 183 13.08 -11.47 -12.48
N ARG A 184 13.78 -10.93 -11.47
CA ARG A 184 14.47 -11.74 -10.44
C ARG A 184 13.52 -12.26 -9.37
N ILE A 185 12.31 -11.71 -9.26
CA ILE A 185 11.29 -12.18 -8.33
C ILE A 185 10.57 -13.35 -9.00
N ASN A 186 10.64 -14.51 -8.38
CA ASN A 186 9.92 -15.69 -8.87
C ASN A 186 8.43 -15.55 -8.56
N PHE A 187 7.63 -15.29 -9.59
CA PHE A 187 6.19 -15.08 -9.46
C PHE A 187 5.47 -16.32 -8.93
N GLU A 188 5.77 -17.50 -9.48
CA GLU A 188 5.15 -18.76 -9.06
C GLU A 188 5.43 -19.01 -7.57
N LYS A 189 6.69 -18.88 -7.15
CA LYS A 189 7.06 -19.03 -5.75
C LYS A 189 6.37 -18.04 -4.83
N ASN A 190 6.24 -16.79 -5.27
CA ASN A 190 5.51 -15.77 -4.50
C ASN A 190 4.03 -16.16 -4.33
N ILE A 191 3.38 -16.67 -5.36
CA ILE A 191 2.00 -17.17 -5.28
C ILE A 191 1.88 -18.38 -4.33
N GLU A 192 2.85 -19.33 -4.36
CA GLU A 192 2.90 -20.46 -3.45
C GLU A 192 2.99 -19.98 -1.99
N GLU A 193 3.87 -19.02 -1.70
CA GLU A 193 4.03 -18.44 -0.36
C GLU A 193 2.77 -17.67 0.09
N ILE A 194 2.10 -16.93 -0.80
CA ILE A 194 0.82 -16.30 -0.48
C ILE A 194 -0.22 -17.36 -0.10
N ARG A 195 -0.35 -18.42 -0.90
CA ARG A 195 -1.35 -19.48 -0.67
C ARG A 195 -1.02 -20.34 0.55
N GLY A 196 0.20 -20.87 0.62
CA GLY A 196 0.62 -21.81 1.68
C GLY A 196 0.96 -21.08 2.98
N GLY A 197 1.73 -19.99 2.90
CA GLY A 197 2.21 -19.27 4.08
C GLY A 197 1.18 -18.32 4.68
N LEU A 198 0.46 -17.54 3.86
CA LEU A 198 -0.46 -16.54 4.39
C LEU A 198 -1.91 -17.03 4.42
N LEU A 199 -2.51 -17.31 3.25
CA LEU A 199 -3.95 -17.57 3.17
C LEU A 199 -4.38 -18.86 3.87
N SER A 200 -3.58 -19.93 3.81
CA SER A 200 -3.91 -21.21 4.47
C SER A 200 -3.94 -21.11 6.00
N ASN A 201 -3.36 -20.08 6.59
CA ASN A 201 -3.36 -19.82 8.03
C ASN A 201 -4.50 -18.91 8.51
N LEU A 202 -5.35 -18.43 7.58
CA LEU A 202 -6.52 -17.63 7.88
C LEU A 202 -7.77 -18.52 8.04
N LYS A 203 -8.76 -18.00 8.76
CA LYS A 203 -10.08 -18.66 8.83
C LYS A 203 -10.74 -18.69 7.45
N PRO A 204 -11.54 -19.72 7.13
CA PRO A 204 -12.23 -19.83 5.84
C PRO A 204 -13.01 -18.57 5.44
N SER A 205 -13.66 -17.91 6.41
CA SER A 205 -14.39 -16.66 6.19
C SER A 205 -13.50 -15.46 5.83
N THR A 206 -12.22 -15.50 6.17
CA THR A 206 -11.25 -14.42 5.94
C THR A 206 -10.48 -14.60 4.64
N ILE A 207 -10.27 -15.84 4.20
CA ILE A 207 -9.44 -16.15 3.01
C ILE A 207 -9.91 -15.37 1.78
N GLU A 208 -11.18 -15.47 1.40
CA GLU A 208 -11.68 -14.80 0.20
C GLU A 208 -11.66 -13.26 0.32
N LEU A 209 -11.89 -12.75 1.54
CA LEU A 209 -11.79 -11.31 1.80
C LEU A 209 -10.39 -10.80 1.48
N VAL A 210 -9.38 -11.45 2.02
CA VAL A 210 -7.98 -11.05 1.88
C VAL A 210 -7.45 -11.38 0.48
N ALA A 211 -7.86 -12.50 -0.11
CA ALA A 211 -7.39 -12.93 -1.41
C ALA A 211 -7.84 -12.01 -2.55
N TYR A 212 -9.08 -11.54 -2.55
CA TYR A 212 -9.60 -10.71 -3.66
C TYR A 212 -10.79 -9.80 -3.31
N LYS A 213 -11.72 -10.19 -2.43
CA LYS A 213 -12.96 -9.42 -2.21
C LYS A 213 -12.70 -8.00 -1.70
N ASN A 214 -11.72 -7.84 -0.82
CA ASN A 214 -11.37 -6.51 -0.34
C ASN A 214 -10.79 -5.63 -1.45
N ALA A 215 -9.93 -6.18 -2.31
CA ALA A 215 -9.38 -5.44 -3.45
C ALA A 215 -10.51 -5.03 -4.41
N VAL A 216 -11.40 -5.95 -4.78
CA VAL A 216 -12.57 -5.68 -5.64
C VAL A 216 -13.41 -4.54 -5.06
N ARG A 217 -13.78 -4.64 -3.79
CA ARG A 217 -14.62 -3.64 -3.11
C ARG A 217 -13.92 -2.28 -2.96
N VAL A 218 -12.67 -2.28 -2.50
CA VAL A 218 -11.93 -1.05 -2.16
C VAL A 218 -11.50 -0.31 -3.42
N MET A 219 -11.06 -1.04 -4.45
CA MET A 219 -10.66 -0.48 -5.73
C MET A 219 -11.83 -0.31 -6.73
N ARG A 220 -13.05 -0.74 -6.34
CA ARG A 220 -14.27 -0.61 -7.15
C ARG A 220 -14.13 -1.23 -8.54
N LEU A 221 -13.70 -2.50 -8.58
CA LEU A 221 -13.39 -3.24 -9.81
C LEU A 221 -14.62 -3.93 -10.44
N GLU A 222 -15.81 -3.76 -9.84
CA GLU A 222 -17.10 -4.24 -10.38
C GLU A 222 -17.68 -3.22 -11.36
#